data_6e5c0cc4e38e11176bc5d9e1dcc229b3
#
_entry.id   6e5c0cc4e38e11176bc5d9e1dcc229b3
#
_cell.length_a   1.000
_cell.length_b   1.000
_cell.length_c   1.000
_cell.angle_alpha   90.00
_cell.angle_beta   90.00
_cell.angle_gamma   90.00
#
_symmetry.space_group_name_H-M   'P 1'
#
loop_
_entity.id
_entity.type
_entity.pdbx_description
1 polymer ?
#
loop_
_entity_poly.entity_id
_entity_poly.type
_entity_poly.pdbx_seq_one_letter_code
_entity_poly.pdbx_strand_id
1 'polypeptide(L)'
;MFWVEIDTFNPQALGYIRRQSPHPISSCETLLGLREFLPYFTEQAMDVAIIDTPWNGVWQSMKIAAAAEHFEVNVAPHNFYGHLCTMQNAHFSAAVPNLRIMETDIDRLAWDHELFTHVPEIVDGHLVIPDRPGWGTEPNEEGLRAHPPKSKGGLLNYGQKK
;
A
#
# COMPACT_ATOMS: atom_id res chain seq x y z
N MET A 1 4.73 -11.96 -16.94
CA MET A 1 3.86 -11.37 -15.89
C MET A 1 4.74 -10.97 -14.73
N PHE A 2 4.51 -9.81 -14.12
CA PHE A 2 5.38 -9.31 -13.04
C PHE A 2 5.15 -10.09 -11.75
N TRP A 3 3.89 -10.31 -11.38
CA TRP A 3 3.40 -11.27 -10.39
C TRP A 3 1.93 -11.64 -10.63
N VAL A 4 1.43 -12.59 -9.86
CA VAL A 4 -0.01 -12.88 -9.69
C VAL A 4 -0.36 -12.53 -8.25
N GLU A 5 -1.36 -11.71 -8.05
CA GLU A 5 -1.84 -11.33 -6.73
C GLU A 5 -3.02 -12.20 -6.33
N ILE A 6 -2.92 -12.79 -5.15
CA ILE A 6 -3.93 -13.72 -4.63
C ILE A 6 -4.09 -13.47 -3.13
N ASP A 7 -5.25 -12.95 -2.73
CA ASP A 7 -5.57 -12.82 -1.32
C ASP A 7 -6.32 -14.04 -0.80
N THR A 8 -5.82 -14.58 0.27
CA THR A 8 -6.42 -15.69 1.01
C THR A 8 -5.98 -15.66 2.47
N PHE A 9 -6.88 -16.02 3.37
CA PHE A 9 -6.58 -16.17 4.80
C PHE A 9 -6.00 -17.54 5.16
N ASN A 10 -5.52 -18.31 4.18
CA ASN A 10 -4.89 -19.61 4.39
C ASN A 10 -3.46 -19.61 3.84
N PRO A 11 -2.45 -19.38 4.71
CA PRO A 11 -1.05 -19.33 4.29
C PRO A 11 -0.55 -20.66 3.67
N GLN A 12 -1.04 -21.81 4.13
CA GLN A 12 -0.64 -23.11 3.57
C GLN A 12 -1.15 -23.29 2.14
N ALA A 13 -2.41 -22.87 1.88
CA ALA A 13 -2.97 -22.90 0.53
C ALA A 13 -2.21 -21.97 -0.41
N LEU A 14 -1.89 -20.76 0.05
CA LEU A 14 -1.10 -19.81 -0.73
C LEU A 14 0.30 -20.35 -1.02
N GLY A 15 0.98 -20.93 -0.02
CA GLY A 15 2.28 -21.57 -0.18
C GLY A 15 2.26 -22.73 -1.17
N TYR A 16 1.18 -23.53 -1.17
CA TYR A 16 0.97 -24.55 -2.20
C TYR A 16 0.85 -23.95 -3.60
N ILE A 17 0.04 -22.91 -3.77
CA ILE A 17 -0.13 -22.19 -5.05
C ILE A 17 1.22 -21.62 -5.51
N ARG A 18 1.95 -20.94 -4.62
CA ARG A 18 3.26 -20.37 -4.94
C ARG A 18 4.24 -21.42 -5.50
N ARG A 19 4.31 -22.57 -4.85
CA ARG A 19 5.22 -23.67 -5.28
C ARG A 19 4.86 -24.26 -6.66
N GLN A 20 3.61 -24.10 -7.10
CA GLN A 20 3.13 -24.60 -8.41
C GLN A 20 3.11 -23.49 -9.48
N SER A 21 3.21 -22.23 -9.07
CA SER A 21 3.11 -21.09 -9.99
C SER A 21 4.41 -20.91 -10.79
N PRO A 22 4.34 -20.70 -12.10
CA PRO A 22 5.47 -20.28 -12.91
C PRO A 22 5.79 -18.77 -12.78
N HIS A 23 4.99 -18.05 -12.01
CA HIS A 23 5.12 -16.61 -11.79
C HIS A 23 5.24 -16.31 -10.31
N PRO A 24 5.92 -15.22 -9.91
CA PRO A 24 5.92 -14.75 -8.55
C PRO A 24 4.49 -14.53 -8.03
N ILE A 25 4.28 -14.81 -6.76
CA ILE A 25 3.02 -14.57 -6.06
C ILE A 25 3.16 -13.37 -5.15
N SER A 26 2.18 -12.46 -5.19
CA SER A 26 1.99 -11.41 -4.19
C SER A 26 0.69 -11.61 -3.42
N SER A 27 0.63 -11.11 -2.19
CA SER A 27 -0.53 -11.24 -1.30
C SER A 27 -0.39 -10.35 -0.07
N CYS A 28 -1.40 -10.37 0.78
CA CYS A 28 -1.41 -9.84 2.15
C CYS A 28 -1.87 -8.39 2.31
N GLU A 29 -2.45 -7.74 1.29
CA GLU A 29 -2.90 -6.35 1.41
C GLU A 29 -3.93 -6.13 2.53
N THR A 30 -4.72 -7.15 2.85
CA THR A 30 -5.78 -7.07 3.86
C THR A 30 -5.34 -7.39 5.28
N LEU A 31 -4.06 -7.78 5.49
CA LEU A 31 -3.54 -8.18 6.79
C LEU A 31 -3.13 -6.98 7.66
N LEU A 32 -3.39 -7.09 8.96
CA LEU A 32 -3.10 -6.05 9.94
C LEU A 32 -2.09 -6.51 10.98
N GLY A 33 -1.00 -5.77 11.06
CA GLY A 33 0.04 -6.01 12.05
C GLY A 33 0.93 -7.21 11.73
N LEU A 34 2.17 -7.16 12.20
CA LEU A 34 3.18 -8.21 11.97
C LEU A 34 2.68 -9.62 12.34
N ARG A 35 1.83 -9.72 13.38
CA ARG A 35 1.32 -11.01 13.84
C ARG A 35 0.55 -11.77 12.76
N GLU A 36 -0.20 -11.05 11.90
CA GLU A 36 -0.97 -11.67 10.82
C GLU A 36 -0.07 -12.06 9.63
N PHE A 37 1.01 -11.31 9.38
CA PHE A 37 1.96 -11.61 8.32
C PHE A 37 2.89 -12.81 8.63
N LEU A 38 3.25 -13.01 9.91
CA LEU A 38 4.23 -14.05 10.28
C LEU A 38 3.88 -15.46 9.79
N PRO A 39 2.64 -15.95 9.87
CA PRO A 39 2.31 -17.27 9.32
C PRO A 39 2.60 -17.41 7.83
N TYR A 40 2.40 -16.33 7.06
CA TYR A 40 2.67 -16.32 5.61
C TYR A 40 4.17 -16.32 5.31
N PHE A 41 4.96 -15.58 6.09
CA PHE A 41 6.42 -15.58 5.96
C PHE A 41 7.00 -16.96 6.34
N THR A 42 6.56 -17.53 7.46
CA THR A 42 7.02 -18.85 7.92
C THR A 42 6.69 -19.96 6.92
N GLU A 43 5.52 -19.90 6.28
CA GLU A 43 5.11 -20.84 5.23
C GLU A 43 5.79 -20.55 3.87
N GLN A 44 6.53 -19.43 3.76
CA GLN A 44 7.03 -18.93 2.48
C GLN A 44 5.92 -18.86 1.41
N ALA A 45 4.80 -18.27 1.79
CA ALA A 45 3.56 -18.32 1.01
C ALA A 45 3.55 -17.39 -0.20
N MET A 46 4.41 -16.34 -0.24
CA MET A 46 4.50 -15.39 -1.36
C MET A 46 5.95 -14.95 -1.62
N ASP A 47 6.17 -14.33 -2.75
CA ASP A 47 7.43 -13.70 -3.16
C ASP A 47 7.44 -12.20 -2.84
N VAL A 48 6.26 -11.59 -2.80
CA VAL A 48 6.07 -10.17 -2.52
C VAL A 48 4.92 -10.00 -1.52
N ALA A 49 5.21 -9.40 -0.38
CA ALA A 49 4.19 -9.01 0.61
C ALA A 49 3.65 -7.63 0.26
N ILE A 50 2.36 -7.55 -0.02
CA ILE A 50 1.65 -6.29 -0.19
C ILE A 50 1.32 -5.74 1.20
N ILE A 51 1.79 -4.53 1.50
CA ILE A 51 1.61 -3.91 2.81
C ILE A 51 0.76 -2.65 2.65
N ASP A 52 -0.43 -2.64 3.23
CA ASP A 52 -1.20 -1.41 3.32
C ASP A 52 -0.66 -0.52 4.44
N THR A 53 0.12 0.50 4.07
CA THR A 53 0.75 1.38 5.06
C THR A 53 -0.23 2.30 5.78
N PRO A 54 -1.31 2.83 5.17
CA PRO A 54 -2.35 3.56 5.90
C PRO A 54 -3.05 2.74 6.98
N TRP A 55 -3.35 1.48 6.69
CA TRP A 55 -4.06 0.61 7.64
C TRP A 55 -3.15 0.11 8.77
N ASN A 56 -1.89 -0.19 8.45
CA ASN A 56 -0.92 -0.67 9.43
C ASN A 56 -0.25 0.47 10.22
N GLY A 57 -0.22 1.67 9.67
CA GLY A 57 0.64 2.74 10.14
C GLY A 57 2.12 2.48 9.80
N VAL A 58 2.88 3.56 9.57
CA VAL A 58 4.28 3.44 9.11
C VAL A 58 5.13 2.62 10.06
N TRP A 59 4.99 2.83 11.36
CA TRP A 59 5.78 2.08 12.35
C TRP A 59 5.58 0.56 12.27
N GLN A 60 4.35 0.12 12.10
CA GLN A 60 4.05 -1.30 11.97
C GLN A 60 4.47 -1.85 10.60
N SER A 61 4.29 -1.06 9.55
CA SER A 61 4.73 -1.41 8.20
C SER A 61 6.25 -1.61 8.12
N MET A 62 7.04 -0.77 8.80
CA MET A 62 8.50 -0.95 8.91
C MET A 62 8.88 -2.26 9.60
N LYS A 63 8.15 -2.67 10.65
CA LYS A 63 8.38 -3.97 11.31
C LYS A 63 8.04 -5.15 10.40
N ILE A 64 6.95 -5.03 9.63
CA ILE A 64 6.53 -6.05 8.67
C ILE A 64 7.59 -6.17 7.57
N ALA A 65 8.08 -5.04 7.02
CA ALA A 65 9.13 -5.04 6.00
C ALA A 65 10.44 -5.66 6.50
N ALA A 66 10.87 -5.34 7.72
CA ALA A 66 12.06 -5.92 8.33
C ALA A 66 11.91 -7.44 8.58
N ALA A 67 10.71 -7.90 8.96
CA ALA A 67 10.44 -9.32 9.06
C ALA A 67 10.43 -10.00 7.69
N ALA A 68 9.80 -9.39 6.68
CA ALA A 68 9.80 -9.89 5.31
C ALA A 68 11.24 -10.05 4.77
N GLU A 69 12.12 -9.07 5.02
CA GLU A 69 13.54 -9.13 4.66
C GLU A 69 14.23 -10.37 5.26
N HIS A 70 13.98 -10.66 6.55
CA HIS A 70 14.53 -11.84 7.22
C HIS A 70 14.11 -13.16 6.55
N PHE A 71 12.93 -13.22 5.97
CA PHE A 71 12.41 -14.37 5.23
C PHE A 71 12.66 -14.30 3.72
N GLU A 72 13.52 -13.38 3.25
CA GLU A 72 13.85 -13.17 1.83
C GLU A 72 12.62 -12.82 0.97
N VAL A 73 11.61 -12.19 1.56
CA VAL A 73 10.40 -11.72 0.89
C VAL A 73 10.53 -10.24 0.57
N ASN A 74 10.27 -9.86 -0.68
CA ASN A 74 10.18 -8.45 -1.07
C ASN A 74 8.87 -7.84 -0.57
N VAL A 75 8.84 -6.51 -0.51
CA VAL A 75 7.62 -5.77 -0.15
C VAL A 75 7.19 -4.84 -1.29
N ALA A 76 5.88 -4.62 -1.39
CA ALA A 76 5.29 -3.60 -2.22
C ALA A 76 4.16 -2.93 -1.42
N PRO A 77 4.14 -1.61 -1.24
CA PRO A 77 3.04 -0.97 -0.53
C PRO A 77 1.79 -0.91 -1.39
N HIS A 78 0.65 -1.31 -0.82
CA HIS A 78 -0.67 -1.06 -1.39
C HIS A 78 -0.94 0.44 -1.43
N ASN A 79 -1.33 0.97 -2.57
CA ASN A 79 -1.50 2.41 -2.77
C ASN A 79 -2.65 2.74 -3.74
N PHE A 80 -3.85 2.33 -3.38
CA PHE A 80 -5.09 2.62 -4.09
C PHE A 80 -5.89 3.72 -3.38
N TYR A 81 -5.23 4.87 -3.10
CA TYR A 81 -5.75 5.98 -2.31
C TYR A 81 -5.36 7.33 -2.91
N GLY A 82 -5.59 8.41 -2.15
CA GLY A 82 -5.24 9.75 -2.57
C GLY A 82 -3.74 10.11 -2.43
N HIS A 83 -3.40 11.32 -2.80
CA HIS A 83 -2.02 11.83 -2.84
C HIS A 83 -1.26 11.73 -1.52
N LEU A 84 -1.95 11.92 -0.37
CA LEU A 84 -1.30 11.80 0.95
C LEU A 84 -0.78 10.39 1.19
N CYS A 85 -1.57 9.36 0.83
CA CYS A 85 -1.12 7.99 0.93
C CYS A 85 0.07 7.71 0.02
N THR A 86 0.05 8.23 -1.21
CA THR A 86 1.17 8.09 -2.14
C THR A 86 2.45 8.72 -1.57
N MET A 87 2.37 9.90 -0.95
CA MET A 87 3.52 10.53 -0.28
C MET A 87 4.02 9.69 0.92
N GLN A 88 3.10 9.16 1.73
CA GLN A 88 3.43 8.28 2.84
C GLN A 88 4.14 7.00 2.38
N ASN A 89 3.59 6.36 1.34
CA ASN A 89 4.18 5.17 0.72
C ASN A 89 5.52 5.45 0.06
N ALA A 90 5.73 6.65 -0.50
CA ALA A 90 7.01 7.07 -1.04
C ALA A 90 8.12 7.07 0.03
N HIS A 91 7.86 7.66 1.19
CA HIS A 91 8.81 7.67 2.30
C HIS A 91 9.04 6.27 2.88
N PHE A 92 7.99 5.46 3.02
CA PHE A 92 8.14 4.05 3.41
C PHE A 92 9.01 3.29 2.42
N SER A 93 8.74 3.41 1.12
CA SER A 93 9.47 2.73 0.05
C SER A 93 10.94 3.12 0.01
N ALA A 94 11.26 4.39 0.25
CA ALA A 94 12.64 4.86 0.31
C ALA A 94 13.41 4.36 1.54
N ALA A 95 12.71 3.95 2.59
CA ALA A 95 13.31 3.54 3.86
C ALA A 95 13.53 2.02 4.00
N VAL A 96 12.96 1.18 3.12
CA VAL A 96 13.05 -0.27 3.21
C VAL A 96 14.00 -0.85 2.14
N PRO A 97 14.90 -1.77 2.51
CA PRO A 97 15.90 -2.31 1.57
C PRO A 97 15.33 -3.35 0.60
N ASN A 98 14.21 -3.97 0.95
CA ASN A 98 13.57 -5.06 0.21
C ASN A 98 12.36 -4.61 -0.61
N LEU A 99 12.29 -3.33 -1.01
CA LEU A 99 11.26 -2.83 -1.90
C LEU A 99 11.34 -3.50 -3.27
N ARG A 100 10.21 -3.99 -3.76
CA ARG A 100 10.09 -4.50 -5.12
C ARG A 100 9.67 -3.42 -6.09
N ILE A 101 8.57 -2.77 -5.80
CA ILE A 101 7.98 -1.63 -6.54
C ILE A 101 6.92 -0.99 -5.66
N MET A 102 6.58 0.25 -5.94
CA MET A 102 5.47 0.95 -5.31
C MET A 102 4.29 1.05 -6.29
N GLU A 103 3.10 0.67 -5.84
CA GLU A 103 1.85 0.86 -6.57
C GLU A 103 1.50 2.34 -6.66
N THR A 104 0.85 2.73 -7.74
CA THR A 104 0.25 4.06 -7.92
C THR A 104 -1.10 3.93 -8.61
N ASP A 105 -2.14 4.47 -7.97
CA ASP A 105 -3.46 4.63 -8.55
C ASP A 105 -3.39 5.69 -9.65
N ILE A 106 -3.88 5.34 -10.85
CA ILE A 106 -3.95 6.23 -12.02
C ILE A 106 -5.35 6.75 -12.29
N ASP A 107 -6.37 6.21 -11.63
CA ASP A 107 -7.77 6.59 -11.78
C ASP A 107 -8.10 7.80 -10.90
N ARG A 108 -7.47 8.94 -11.20
CA ARG A 108 -7.56 10.17 -10.42
C ARG A 108 -8.80 10.99 -10.77
N LEU A 109 -9.35 11.64 -9.76
CA LEU A 109 -10.36 12.69 -9.97
C LEU A 109 -9.69 13.96 -10.48
N ALA A 110 -10.35 14.67 -11.38
CA ALA A 110 -9.78 15.88 -12.02
C ALA A 110 -9.36 16.99 -11.03
N TRP A 111 -9.92 16.96 -9.82
CA TRP A 111 -9.72 17.96 -8.77
C TRP A 111 -8.97 17.44 -7.54
N ASP A 112 -8.52 16.17 -7.50
CA ASP A 112 -7.89 15.60 -6.30
C ASP A 112 -6.58 16.32 -5.93
N HIS A 113 -5.91 16.93 -6.90
CA HIS A 113 -4.73 17.75 -6.69
C HIS A 113 -5.01 19.01 -5.85
N GLU A 114 -6.26 19.49 -5.81
CA GLU A 114 -6.68 20.66 -5.03
C GLU A 114 -6.74 20.35 -3.52
N LEU A 115 -6.80 19.07 -3.14
CA LEU A 115 -6.94 18.66 -1.75
C LEU A 115 -5.64 18.78 -0.93
N PHE A 116 -4.50 18.99 -1.60
CA PHE A 116 -3.18 18.99 -0.97
C PHE A 116 -2.32 20.15 -1.47
N THR A 117 -1.40 20.61 -0.63
CA THR A 117 -0.48 21.70 -1.00
C THR A 117 0.53 21.28 -2.07
N HIS A 118 0.86 20.00 -2.11
CA HIS A 118 1.75 19.39 -3.11
C HIS A 118 1.24 17.99 -3.45
N VAL A 119 1.36 17.62 -4.71
CA VAL A 119 1.01 16.30 -5.23
C VAL A 119 2.25 15.49 -5.57
N PRO A 120 2.18 14.15 -5.62
CA PRO A 120 3.29 13.32 -6.04
C PRO A 120 3.78 13.68 -7.44
N GLU A 121 5.09 13.77 -7.60
CA GLU A 121 5.74 13.99 -8.89
C GLU A 121 6.34 12.68 -9.38
N ILE A 122 6.00 12.29 -10.61
CA ILE A 122 6.53 11.08 -11.26
C ILE A 122 7.32 11.50 -12.49
N VAL A 123 8.61 11.16 -12.53
CA VAL A 123 9.52 11.46 -13.63
C VAL A 123 10.12 10.15 -14.13
N ASP A 124 9.95 9.86 -15.41
CA ASP A 124 10.48 8.66 -16.05
C ASP A 124 10.13 7.34 -15.30
N GLY A 125 8.89 7.25 -14.80
CA GLY A 125 8.41 6.08 -14.05
C GLY A 125 8.90 5.99 -12.61
N HIS A 126 9.56 7.03 -12.10
CA HIS A 126 10.05 7.11 -10.72
C HIS A 126 9.34 8.22 -9.97
N LEU A 127 8.86 7.91 -8.77
CA LEU A 127 8.31 8.91 -7.88
C LEU A 127 9.44 9.67 -7.19
N VAL A 128 9.40 10.99 -7.30
CA VAL A 128 10.35 11.89 -6.67
C VAL A 128 10.04 11.97 -5.17
N ILE A 129 11.00 11.60 -4.34
CA ILE A 129 10.85 11.73 -2.89
C ILE A 129 10.98 13.22 -2.52
N PRO A 130 9.96 13.83 -1.90
CA PRO A 130 10.01 15.25 -1.56
C PRO A 130 11.01 15.54 -0.44
N ASP A 131 11.81 16.59 -0.63
CA ASP A 131 12.70 17.12 0.40
C ASP A 131 12.00 18.27 1.18
N ARG A 132 10.87 17.93 1.83
CA ARG A 132 10.07 18.84 2.64
C ARG A 132 9.75 18.18 3.99
N PRO A 133 9.45 18.97 5.04
CA PRO A 133 9.05 18.42 6.34
C PRO A 133 7.83 17.50 6.25
N GLY A 134 7.74 16.55 7.17
CA GLY A 134 6.63 15.60 7.25
C GLY A 134 6.55 14.69 6.03
N TRP A 135 5.38 14.53 5.45
CA TRP A 135 5.16 13.76 4.22
C TRP A 135 5.46 14.55 2.94
N GLY A 136 5.94 15.80 3.08
CA GLY A 136 6.20 16.68 1.95
C GLY A 136 4.94 17.34 1.37
N THR A 137 3.79 17.18 2.01
CA THR A 137 2.51 17.78 1.65
C THR A 137 1.65 17.99 2.88
N GLU A 138 0.71 18.90 2.78
CA GLU A 138 -0.29 19.21 3.82
C GLU A 138 -1.70 19.21 3.19
N PRO A 139 -2.75 18.89 3.95
CA PRO A 139 -4.12 19.10 3.49
C PRO A 139 -4.38 20.58 3.15
N ASN A 140 -5.02 20.81 2.00
CA ASN A 140 -5.48 22.14 1.61
C ASN A 140 -6.93 22.33 2.06
N GLU A 141 -7.15 23.12 3.10
CA GLU A 141 -8.48 23.32 3.66
C GLU A 141 -9.49 23.95 2.67
N GLU A 142 -9.03 24.82 1.77
CA GLU A 142 -9.90 25.40 0.74
C GLU A 142 -10.39 24.35 -0.24
N GLY A 143 -9.50 23.51 -0.74
CA GLY A 143 -9.82 22.38 -1.60
C GLY A 143 -10.75 21.38 -0.91
N LEU A 144 -10.48 21.06 0.36
CA LEU A 144 -11.36 20.16 1.13
C LEU A 144 -12.78 20.72 1.31
N ARG A 145 -12.92 22.05 1.50
CA ARG A 145 -14.23 22.70 1.58
C ARG A 145 -14.95 22.78 0.22
N ALA A 146 -14.19 22.93 -0.88
CA ALA A 146 -14.73 22.94 -2.23
C ALA A 146 -15.27 21.56 -2.67
N HIS A 147 -14.66 20.48 -2.15
CA HIS A 147 -15.00 19.10 -2.50
C HIS A 147 -15.43 18.29 -1.26
N PRO A 148 -16.54 18.68 -0.61
CA PRO A 148 -17.00 17.95 0.57
C PRO A 148 -17.42 16.52 0.21
N PRO A 149 -17.30 15.55 1.14
CA PRO A 149 -17.77 14.20 0.90
C PRO A 149 -19.24 14.21 0.52
N LYS A 150 -19.62 13.48 -0.53
CA LYS A 150 -21.01 13.35 -0.96
C LYS A 150 -21.82 12.80 0.21
N SER A 151 -22.72 13.62 0.74
CA SER A 151 -23.50 13.30 1.94
C SER A 151 -24.23 11.96 1.81
N LYS A 152 -24.22 11.17 2.87
CA LYS A 152 -25.03 9.96 3.11
C LYS A 152 -24.74 8.70 2.26
N GLY A 153 -23.68 8.65 1.52
CA GLY A 153 -23.24 7.44 0.78
C GLY A 153 -21.79 7.09 1.02
N GLY A 154 -21.10 7.77 1.93
CA GLY A 154 -19.71 7.50 2.22
C GLY A 154 -19.48 6.08 2.76
N LEU A 155 -18.25 5.67 2.85
CA LEU A 155 -17.72 4.38 3.31
C LEU A 155 -18.42 3.74 4.52
N LEU A 156 -19.19 4.51 5.30
CA LEU A 156 -19.98 4.03 6.44
C LEU A 156 -21.22 3.19 6.04
N ASN A 157 -21.57 3.09 4.77
CA ASN A 157 -22.68 2.27 4.29
C ASN A 157 -22.26 0.91 3.71
N TYR A 158 -21.01 0.56 3.76
CA TYR A 158 -20.56 -0.81 3.48
C TYR A 158 -21.07 -1.74 4.59
N GLY A 159 -22.22 -2.38 4.34
CA GLY A 159 -22.80 -3.37 5.25
C GLY A 159 -24.23 -3.10 5.72
N GLN A 160 -24.82 -1.95 5.50
CA GLN A 160 -26.25 -1.74 5.75
C GLN A 160 -27.05 -2.00 4.46
N LYS A 161 -27.25 -3.29 4.13
CA LYS A 161 -28.37 -3.69 3.29
C LYS A 161 -29.65 -3.53 4.13
N LYS A 162 -30.56 -2.63 3.70
CA LYS A 162 -31.94 -2.67 4.13
C LYS A 162 -32.60 -3.95 3.60
#